data_ba7f7ebdb2b562d3d6dd46190ff0969a
#
_entry.id   ba7f7ebdb2b562d3d6dd46190ff0969a
#
_cell.length_a   1.000
_cell.length_b   1.000
_cell.length_c   1.000
_cell.angle_alpha   90.00
_cell.angle_beta   90.00
_cell.angle_gamma   90.00
#
_symmetry.space_group_name_H-M   'P 1'
#
loop_
_entity.id
_entity.type
_entity.pdbx_description
1 polymer ?
#
loop_
_entity_poly.entity_id
_entity_poly.type
_entity_poly.pdbx_seq_one_letter_code
_entity_poly.pdbx_strand_id
1 'polypeptide(L)'
;LVGQAICDNIDERHQAILPPQVWGDGEPEGVRQRAAEHMKLAAKACRRFLDAKPLKDFDFPAVVNGFTGSSVWHACYAFPPTSQAFLQKGFDDFGRRFLPILEVFENSNVNFALEVHPTEIAFDIASARRALEAVNSHKRFGFNYDPSHLGYQGVNYVKFIREFEGRIYHAHMKDAWWGHGNGDVGVFGGHTDFGD
;
A
#
# COMPACT_ATOMS: atom_id res chain seq x y z
N LEU A 1 -6.63 -4.73 -3.64
CA LEU A 1 -6.40 -5.81 -2.66
C LEU A 1 -5.32 -6.81 -3.10
N VAL A 2 -5.20 -7.19 -4.41
CA VAL A 2 -4.20 -8.17 -4.87
C VAL A 2 -2.76 -7.78 -4.47
N GLY A 3 -2.44 -6.51 -4.51
CA GLY A 3 -1.13 -6.01 -4.12
C GLY A 3 -0.72 -6.34 -2.67
N GLN A 4 -1.69 -6.48 -1.78
CA GLN A 4 -1.48 -6.92 -0.39
C GLN A 4 -0.62 -8.19 -0.32
N ALA A 5 -0.89 -9.14 -1.20
CA ALA A 5 -0.21 -10.42 -1.20
C ALA A 5 1.24 -10.39 -1.69
N ILE A 6 1.75 -9.26 -2.20
CA ILE A 6 3.12 -9.19 -2.74
C ILE A 6 4.16 -9.34 -1.63
N CYS A 7 3.94 -8.67 -0.49
CA CYS A 7 4.88 -8.67 0.63
C CYS A 7 4.30 -9.24 1.93
N ASP A 8 3.00 -9.59 1.97
CA ASP A 8 2.37 -10.06 3.19
C ASP A 8 2.81 -11.49 3.58
N ASN A 9 2.57 -11.83 4.83
CA ASN A 9 2.68 -13.19 5.34
C ASN A 9 1.42 -13.96 4.93
N ILE A 10 1.52 -14.68 3.81
CA ILE A 10 0.38 -15.38 3.20
C ILE A 10 -0.14 -16.47 4.12
N ASP A 11 -1.42 -16.44 4.38
CA ASP A 11 -2.19 -17.45 5.11
C ASP A 11 -3.59 -17.63 4.50
N GLU A 12 -4.41 -18.50 5.10
CA GLU A 12 -5.75 -18.84 4.62
C GLU A 12 -6.72 -17.66 4.46
N ARG A 13 -6.51 -16.56 5.19
CA ARG A 13 -7.36 -15.35 5.11
C ARG A 13 -7.23 -14.69 3.74
N HIS A 14 -6.09 -14.83 3.09
CA HIS A 14 -5.84 -14.29 1.76
C HIS A 14 -6.68 -14.96 0.67
N GLN A 15 -7.08 -16.22 0.86
CA GLN A 15 -7.92 -16.93 -0.11
C GLN A 15 -9.25 -16.23 -0.35
N ALA A 16 -9.84 -15.63 0.68
CA ALA A 16 -11.11 -14.94 0.59
C ALA A 16 -11.05 -13.62 -0.21
N ILE A 17 -9.89 -12.99 -0.29
CA ILE A 17 -9.71 -11.67 -0.90
C ILE A 17 -8.96 -11.70 -2.23
N LEU A 18 -8.34 -12.82 -2.57
CA LEU A 18 -7.58 -12.96 -3.80
C LEU A 18 -8.39 -13.68 -4.89
N PRO A 19 -8.26 -13.24 -6.16
CA PRO A 19 -8.82 -13.99 -7.27
C PRO A 19 -8.23 -15.42 -7.33
N PRO A 20 -9.02 -16.44 -7.73
CA PRO A 20 -8.54 -17.83 -7.77
C PRO A 20 -7.24 -18.03 -8.55
N GLN A 21 -7.05 -17.30 -9.65
CA GLN A 21 -5.83 -17.37 -10.45
C GLN A 21 -4.60 -16.78 -9.76
N VAL A 22 -4.77 -15.91 -8.76
CA VAL A 22 -3.69 -15.39 -7.93
C VAL A 22 -3.43 -16.31 -6.75
N TRP A 23 -4.47 -16.78 -6.10
CA TRP A 23 -4.35 -17.75 -5.01
C TRP A 23 -3.71 -19.06 -5.49
N GLY A 24 -4.21 -19.65 -6.58
CA GLY A 24 -3.71 -20.90 -7.15
C GLY A 24 -3.75 -22.06 -6.14
N ASP A 25 -2.59 -22.61 -5.85
CA ASP A 25 -2.40 -23.71 -4.89
C ASP A 25 -2.23 -23.24 -3.43
N GLY A 26 -2.21 -21.93 -3.18
CA GLY A 26 -2.03 -21.34 -1.86
C GLY A 26 -0.59 -21.34 -1.36
N GLU A 27 0.37 -21.88 -2.14
CA GLU A 27 1.78 -21.83 -1.77
C GLU A 27 2.25 -20.36 -1.65
N PRO A 28 2.76 -19.92 -0.45
CA PRO A 28 2.98 -18.50 -0.17
C PRO A 28 3.83 -17.77 -1.19
N GLU A 29 4.96 -18.33 -1.61
CA GLU A 29 5.82 -17.65 -2.58
C GLU A 29 5.19 -17.65 -3.99
N GLY A 30 4.46 -18.70 -4.37
CA GLY A 30 3.68 -18.76 -5.60
C GLY A 30 2.59 -17.68 -5.65
N VAL A 31 1.87 -17.49 -4.53
CA VAL A 31 0.86 -16.42 -4.39
C VAL A 31 1.50 -15.04 -4.56
N ARG A 32 2.62 -14.77 -3.90
CA ARG A 32 3.34 -13.50 -4.01
C ARG A 32 3.79 -13.20 -5.44
N GLN A 33 4.33 -14.19 -6.12
CA GLN A 33 4.76 -14.05 -7.52
C GLN A 33 3.59 -13.76 -8.45
N ARG A 34 2.48 -14.50 -8.32
CA ARG A 34 1.28 -14.26 -9.12
C ARG A 34 0.66 -12.89 -8.84
N ALA A 35 0.68 -12.44 -7.58
CA ALA A 35 0.25 -11.09 -7.20
C ALA A 35 1.14 -10.00 -7.83
N ALA A 36 2.46 -10.20 -7.84
CA ALA A 36 3.40 -9.29 -8.49
C ALA A 36 3.17 -9.21 -10.00
N GLU A 37 2.98 -10.35 -10.67
CA GLU A 37 2.64 -10.38 -12.11
C GLU A 37 1.30 -9.68 -12.39
N HIS A 38 0.30 -9.88 -11.55
CA HIS A 38 -0.98 -9.17 -11.66
C HIS A 38 -0.79 -7.64 -11.56
N MET A 39 0.04 -7.16 -10.64
CA MET A 39 0.35 -5.74 -10.51
C MET A 39 1.07 -5.18 -11.76
N LYS A 40 2.01 -5.93 -12.32
CA LYS A 40 2.68 -5.56 -13.59
C LYS A 40 1.68 -5.49 -14.75
N LEU A 41 0.73 -6.41 -14.82
CA LEU A 41 -0.34 -6.37 -15.81
C LEU A 41 -1.26 -5.16 -15.63
N ALA A 42 -1.55 -4.76 -14.38
CA ALA A 42 -2.35 -3.56 -14.09
C ALA A 42 -1.69 -2.28 -14.64
N ALA A 43 -0.36 -2.14 -14.51
CA ALA A 43 0.37 -1.01 -15.11
C ALA A 43 0.21 -0.96 -16.64
N LYS A 44 0.40 -2.11 -17.31
CA LYS A 44 0.24 -2.22 -18.76
C LYS A 44 -1.20 -1.95 -19.22
N ALA A 45 -2.18 -2.45 -18.45
CA ALA A 45 -3.60 -2.21 -18.73
C ALA A 45 -3.98 -0.74 -18.55
N CYS A 46 -3.50 -0.09 -17.49
CA CYS A 46 -3.68 1.34 -17.27
C CYS A 46 -3.17 2.16 -18.46
N ARG A 47 -1.96 1.87 -18.95
CA ARG A 47 -1.40 2.57 -20.11
C ARG A 47 -2.25 2.36 -21.35
N ARG A 48 -2.62 1.12 -21.66
CA ARG A 48 -3.48 0.80 -22.81
C ARG A 48 -4.84 1.51 -22.75
N PHE A 49 -5.43 1.57 -21.56
CA PHE A 49 -6.70 2.25 -21.34
C PHE A 49 -6.59 3.75 -21.64
N LEU A 50 -5.54 4.41 -21.16
CA LEU A 50 -5.32 5.83 -21.37
C LEU A 50 -4.93 6.16 -22.83
N ASP A 51 -4.31 5.25 -23.55
CA ASP A 51 -3.98 5.41 -24.97
C ASP A 51 -5.21 5.20 -25.89
N ALA A 52 -6.27 4.59 -25.37
CA ALA A 52 -7.50 4.35 -26.14
C ALA A 52 -8.25 5.67 -26.36
N LYS A 53 -8.82 5.82 -27.57
CA LYS A 53 -9.73 6.94 -27.85
C LYS A 53 -11.06 6.74 -27.09
N PRO A 54 -11.69 7.81 -26.60
CA PRO A 54 -11.37 9.26 -26.70
C PRO A 54 -10.43 9.79 -25.61
N LEU A 55 -9.96 8.95 -24.70
CA LEU A 55 -9.28 9.37 -23.45
C LEU A 55 -7.91 10.01 -23.66
N LYS A 56 -7.26 9.74 -24.80
CA LYS A 56 -5.95 10.33 -25.12
C LYS A 56 -5.93 11.86 -25.22
N ASP A 57 -7.11 12.46 -25.39
CA ASP A 57 -7.27 13.92 -25.48
C ASP A 57 -7.39 14.57 -24.08
N PHE A 58 -7.42 13.76 -23.01
CA PHE A 58 -7.43 14.21 -21.64
C PHE A 58 -6.07 13.94 -20.98
N ASP A 59 -5.55 14.94 -20.30
CA ASP A 59 -4.28 14.83 -19.54
C ASP A 59 -4.53 14.19 -18.16
N PHE A 60 -4.97 12.94 -18.15
CA PHE A 60 -5.10 12.18 -16.92
C PHE A 60 -3.75 11.64 -16.48
N PRO A 61 -3.41 11.78 -15.19
CA PRO A 61 -2.23 11.11 -14.66
C PRO A 61 -2.41 9.59 -14.75
N ALA A 62 -1.42 8.92 -15.34
CA ALA A 62 -1.40 7.46 -15.38
C ALA A 62 -1.01 6.92 -14.00
N VAL A 63 -2.00 6.53 -13.20
CA VAL A 63 -1.82 6.06 -11.83
C VAL A 63 -2.57 4.77 -11.60
N VAL A 64 -1.92 3.82 -10.93
CA VAL A 64 -2.54 2.64 -10.35
C VAL A 64 -2.41 2.73 -8.84
N ASN A 65 -3.54 2.80 -8.16
CA ASN A 65 -3.59 2.73 -6.70
C ASN A 65 -3.53 1.28 -6.25
N GLY A 66 -2.88 1.02 -5.13
CA GLY A 66 -2.84 -0.32 -4.61
C GLY A 66 -2.17 -0.44 -3.26
N PHE A 67 -2.13 -1.68 -2.82
CA PHE A 67 -1.48 -2.12 -1.60
C PHE A 67 -0.17 -2.83 -1.92
N THR A 68 0.67 -2.95 -0.92
CA THR A 68 1.95 -3.67 -1.01
C THR A 68 1.97 -4.91 -0.12
N GLY A 69 1.15 -4.88 0.93
CA GLY A 69 1.32 -5.74 2.08
C GLY A 69 2.62 -5.45 2.84
N SER A 70 2.86 -6.23 3.89
CA SER A 70 4.08 -6.13 4.68
C SER A 70 4.33 -7.40 5.48
N SER A 71 5.53 -7.95 5.42
CA SER A 71 5.94 -9.06 6.27
C SER A 71 6.15 -8.66 7.74
N VAL A 72 6.09 -7.36 8.04
CA VAL A 72 6.30 -6.80 9.38
C VAL A 72 5.10 -5.98 9.90
N TRP A 73 3.93 -6.07 9.25
CA TRP A 73 2.74 -5.29 9.64
C TRP A 73 2.29 -5.51 11.09
N HIS A 74 2.46 -6.73 11.60
CA HIS A 74 2.15 -7.09 12.99
C HIS A 74 3.06 -6.38 14.01
N ALA A 75 4.16 -5.81 13.56
CA ALA A 75 5.06 -5.04 14.39
C ALA A 75 4.56 -3.61 14.68
N CYS A 76 3.40 -3.21 14.17
CA CYS A 76 2.75 -1.95 14.54
C CYS A 76 2.49 -1.85 16.05
N TYR A 77 2.29 -2.99 16.71
CA TYR A 77 2.29 -3.10 18.16
C TYR A 77 3.57 -3.81 18.62
N ALA A 78 4.40 -3.11 19.37
CA ALA A 78 5.77 -3.52 19.68
C ALA A 78 5.89 -4.55 20.82
N PHE A 79 5.01 -5.54 20.87
CA PHE A 79 5.10 -6.64 21.83
C PHE A 79 4.84 -8.00 21.14
N PRO A 80 5.72 -9.01 21.27
CA PRO A 80 7.07 -8.92 21.87
C PRO A 80 7.94 -7.83 21.27
N PRO A 81 8.95 -7.29 21.98
CA PRO A 81 9.81 -6.23 21.47
C PRO A 81 10.40 -6.56 20.10
N THR A 82 10.18 -5.67 19.14
CA THR A 82 10.62 -5.85 17.76
C THR A 82 11.96 -5.15 17.55
N SER A 83 12.97 -5.88 17.08
CA SER A 83 14.28 -5.31 16.79
C SER A 83 14.28 -4.46 15.51
N GLN A 84 15.14 -3.44 15.45
CA GLN A 84 15.36 -2.68 14.22
C GLN A 84 15.83 -3.57 13.05
N ALA A 85 16.61 -4.61 13.35
CA ALA A 85 17.05 -5.57 12.34
C ALA A 85 15.87 -6.37 11.74
N PHE A 86 14.86 -6.70 12.55
CA PHE A 86 13.64 -7.35 12.04
C PHE A 86 12.86 -6.41 11.12
N LEU A 87 12.67 -5.16 11.53
CA LEU A 87 11.99 -4.17 10.69
C LEU A 87 12.75 -3.92 9.39
N GLN A 88 14.09 -3.82 9.46
CA GLN A 88 14.93 -3.62 8.27
C GLN A 88 14.74 -4.75 7.26
N LYS A 89 14.73 -6.01 7.70
CA LYS A 89 14.47 -7.16 6.81
C LYS A 89 13.13 -7.03 6.06
N GLY A 90 12.10 -6.49 6.71
CA GLY A 90 10.80 -6.25 6.05
C GLY A 90 10.90 -5.20 4.94
N PHE A 91 11.61 -4.11 5.17
CA PHE A 91 11.83 -3.10 4.15
C PHE A 91 12.76 -3.59 3.02
N ASP A 92 13.76 -4.40 3.34
CA ASP A 92 14.63 -5.03 2.34
C ASP A 92 13.83 -6.00 1.44
N ASP A 93 12.96 -6.83 2.03
CA ASP A 93 12.08 -7.72 1.29
C ASP A 93 11.10 -6.95 0.39
N PHE A 94 10.51 -5.89 0.91
CA PHE A 94 9.67 -4.99 0.14
C PHE A 94 10.42 -4.40 -1.07
N GLY A 95 11.59 -3.81 -0.85
CA GLY A 95 12.41 -3.24 -1.94
C GLY A 95 12.75 -4.28 -3.00
N ARG A 96 13.19 -5.46 -2.57
CA ARG A 96 13.53 -6.58 -3.47
C ARG A 96 12.35 -7.02 -4.35
N ARG A 97 11.14 -7.06 -3.78
CA ARG A 97 9.93 -7.48 -4.52
C ARG A 97 9.36 -6.36 -5.38
N PHE A 98 9.40 -5.12 -4.91
CA PHE A 98 8.74 -4.00 -5.59
C PHE A 98 9.59 -3.37 -6.70
N LEU A 99 10.91 -3.33 -6.59
CA LEU A 99 11.75 -2.75 -7.63
C LEU A 99 11.49 -3.34 -9.03
N PRO A 100 11.41 -4.67 -9.24
CA PRO A 100 11.09 -5.23 -10.55
C PRO A 100 9.68 -4.90 -11.05
N ILE A 101 8.74 -4.61 -10.15
CA ILE A 101 7.40 -4.14 -10.50
C ILE A 101 7.48 -2.69 -10.99
N LEU A 102 8.19 -1.84 -10.26
CA LEU A 102 8.35 -0.42 -10.60
C LEU A 102 9.06 -0.21 -11.94
N GLU A 103 9.96 -1.10 -12.34
CA GLU A 103 10.56 -1.09 -13.70
C GLU A 103 9.47 -1.26 -14.78
N VAL A 104 8.48 -2.12 -14.56
CA VAL A 104 7.35 -2.27 -15.50
C VAL A 104 6.46 -1.03 -15.50
N PHE A 105 6.24 -0.41 -14.33
CA PHE A 105 5.54 0.87 -14.22
C PHE A 105 6.29 1.98 -14.97
N GLU A 106 7.61 2.02 -14.88
CA GLU A 106 8.45 2.96 -15.62
C GLU A 106 8.30 2.77 -17.13
N ASN A 107 8.45 1.53 -17.59
CA ASN A 107 8.33 1.20 -19.03
C ASN A 107 6.93 1.46 -19.58
N SER A 108 5.92 1.44 -18.72
CA SER A 108 4.51 1.74 -19.05
C SER A 108 4.17 3.23 -18.91
N ASN A 109 5.10 4.05 -18.42
CA ASN A 109 4.86 5.44 -18.04
C ASN A 109 3.61 5.61 -17.14
N VAL A 110 3.54 4.79 -16.08
CA VAL A 110 2.46 4.75 -15.08
C VAL A 110 3.05 4.91 -13.69
N ASN A 111 2.40 5.63 -12.81
CA ASN A 111 2.78 5.75 -11.41
C ASN A 111 2.05 4.71 -10.56
N PHE A 112 2.73 4.18 -9.56
CA PHE A 112 2.12 3.40 -8.49
C PHE A 112 1.88 4.30 -7.28
N ALA A 113 0.68 4.28 -6.74
CA ALA A 113 0.29 5.04 -5.57
C ALA A 113 -0.11 4.08 -4.43
N LEU A 114 0.79 3.90 -3.46
CA LEU A 114 0.52 3.11 -2.27
C LEU A 114 -0.48 3.85 -1.37
N GLU A 115 -1.58 3.20 -1.05
CA GLU A 115 -2.46 3.68 0.03
C GLU A 115 -1.78 3.47 1.38
N VAL A 116 -1.51 4.58 2.08
CA VAL A 116 -0.85 4.55 3.39
C VAL A 116 -1.87 4.07 4.44
N HIS A 117 -1.70 2.83 4.85
CA HIS A 117 -2.70 2.10 5.62
C HIS A 117 -2.03 1.19 6.66
N PRO A 118 -2.63 0.95 7.85
CA PRO A 118 -2.01 0.19 8.95
C PRO A 118 -1.48 -1.20 8.63
N THR A 119 -1.95 -1.86 7.58
CA THR A 119 -1.50 -3.20 7.17
C THR A 119 -0.40 -3.17 6.11
N GLU A 120 -0.05 -2.00 5.63
CA GLU A 120 0.92 -1.81 4.55
C GLU A 120 2.34 -1.58 5.08
N ILE A 121 3.32 -1.67 4.17
CA ILE A 121 4.72 -1.35 4.52
C ILE A 121 4.87 0.10 5.00
N ALA A 122 4.01 1.01 4.51
CA ALA A 122 3.91 2.38 4.97
C ALA A 122 2.51 2.63 5.57
N PHE A 123 2.46 3.01 6.84
CA PHE A 123 1.24 3.30 7.57
C PHE A 123 1.27 4.65 8.32
N ASP A 124 2.43 5.30 8.34
CA ASP A 124 2.67 6.63 8.91
C ASP A 124 3.79 7.36 8.14
N ILE A 125 4.14 8.57 8.58
CA ILE A 125 5.20 9.36 7.95
C ILE A 125 6.56 8.66 8.04
N ALA A 126 6.88 8.04 9.18
CA ALA A 126 8.18 7.41 9.39
C ALA A 126 8.36 6.17 8.50
N SER A 127 7.35 5.29 8.45
CA SER A 127 7.36 4.11 7.60
C SER A 127 7.29 4.47 6.11
N ALA A 128 6.58 5.55 5.75
CA ALA A 128 6.54 6.05 4.38
C ALA A 128 7.91 6.52 3.87
N ARG A 129 8.70 7.22 4.70
CA ARG A 129 10.10 7.55 4.35
C ARG A 129 10.93 6.31 4.08
N ARG A 130 10.86 5.33 4.98
CA ARG A 130 11.60 4.07 4.84
C ARG A 130 11.16 3.28 3.60
N ALA A 131 9.87 3.31 3.26
CA ALA A 131 9.39 2.68 2.04
C ALA A 131 9.96 3.34 0.78
N LEU A 132 10.05 4.67 0.73
CA LEU A 132 10.73 5.38 -0.35
C LEU A 132 12.22 5.01 -0.45
N GLU A 133 12.92 4.97 0.69
CA GLU A 133 14.32 4.54 0.76
C GLU A 133 14.51 3.12 0.24
N ALA A 134 13.64 2.18 0.65
CA ALA A 134 13.71 0.78 0.26
C ALA A 134 13.57 0.55 -1.25
N VAL A 135 12.85 1.43 -1.95
CA VAL A 135 12.75 1.41 -3.42
C VAL A 135 13.65 2.43 -4.10
N ASN A 136 14.74 2.85 -3.45
CA ASN A 136 15.72 3.80 -3.98
C ASN A 136 15.07 5.12 -4.46
N SER A 137 14.03 5.59 -3.78
CA SER A 137 13.24 6.75 -4.18
C SER A 137 12.77 6.70 -5.63
N HIS A 138 12.46 5.49 -6.13
CA HIS A 138 12.04 5.28 -7.51
C HIS A 138 10.91 6.23 -7.90
N LYS A 139 11.06 6.95 -9.03
CA LYS A 139 10.13 8.04 -9.40
C LYS A 139 8.70 7.59 -9.68
N ARG A 140 8.47 6.29 -9.93
CA ARG A 140 7.12 5.73 -10.15
C ARG A 140 6.45 5.27 -8.86
N PHE A 141 7.14 5.30 -7.74
CA PHE A 141 6.57 5.01 -6.44
C PHE A 141 6.18 6.29 -5.71
N GLY A 142 4.95 6.37 -5.28
CA GLY A 142 4.40 7.45 -4.48
C GLY A 142 3.20 6.97 -3.68
N PHE A 143 2.39 7.90 -3.24
CA PHE A 143 1.33 7.64 -2.28
C PHE A 143 -0.04 8.00 -2.83
N ASN A 144 -1.02 7.17 -2.47
CA ASN A 144 -2.42 7.50 -2.44
C ASN A 144 -2.71 8.02 -1.02
N TYR A 145 -2.93 9.31 -0.93
CA TYR A 145 -3.18 9.99 0.33
C TYR A 145 -4.60 9.72 0.81
N ASP A 146 -4.72 9.16 2.00
CA ASP A 146 -5.99 8.99 2.69
C ASP A 146 -5.88 9.60 4.10
N PRO A 147 -6.49 10.76 4.36
CA PRO A 147 -6.41 11.42 5.65
C PRO A 147 -7.07 10.59 6.78
N SER A 148 -8.04 9.75 6.45
CA SER A 148 -8.76 8.97 7.45
C SER A 148 -7.86 7.93 8.14
N HIS A 149 -7.06 7.19 7.36
CA HIS A 149 -6.14 6.19 7.91
C HIS A 149 -5.00 6.81 8.71
N LEU A 150 -4.57 8.01 8.33
CA LEU A 150 -3.57 8.77 9.09
C LEU A 150 -4.18 9.38 10.36
N GLY A 151 -5.33 10.05 10.23
CA GLY A 151 -6.03 10.68 11.34
C GLY A 151 -6.45 9.69 12.42
N TYR A 152 -6.97 8.53 12.01
CA TYR A 152 -7.35 7.44 12.92
C TYR A 152 -6.21 7.02 13.86
N GLN A 153 -4.98 7.03 13.37
CA GLN A 153 -3.79 6.69 14.14
C GLN A 153 -3.22 7.87 14.96
N GLY A 154 -3.78 9.07 14.83
CA GLY A 154 -3.22 10.28 15.42
C GLY A 154 -2.02 10.85 14.65
N VAL A 155 -1.79 10.40 13.42
CA VAL A 155 -0.74 10.94 12.54
C VAL A 155 -1.18 12.29 11.98
N ASN A 156 -0.28 13.27 11.98
CA ASN A 156 -0.56 14.57 11.38
C ASN A 156 -0.60 14.47 9.86
N TYR A 157 -1.81 14.33 9.32
CA TYR A 157 -2.06 14.14 7.90
C TYR A 157 -1.70 15.39 7.06
N VAL A 158 -1.74 16.60 7.64
CA VAL A 158 -1.27 17.82 6.97
C VAL A 158 0.25 17.81 6.83
N LYS A 159 0.97 17.34 7.87
CA LYS A 159 2.42 17.14 7.78
C LYS A 159 2.78 16.10 6.71
N PHE A 160 1.98 15.07 6.54
CA PHE A 160 2.19 14.06 5.49
C PHE A 160 2.21 14.71 4.10
N ILE A 161 1.24 15.58 3.79
CA ILE A 161 1.19 16.28 2.49
C ILE A 161 2.46 17.11 2.26
N ARG A 162 2.90 17.86 3.26
CA ARG A 162 4.10 18.70 3.15
C ARG A 162 5.38 17.89 3.00
N GLU A 163 5.46 16.77 3.71
CA GLU A 163 6.63 15.89 3.69
C GLU A 163 6.82 15.20 2.34
N PHE A 164 5.70 14.79 1.72
CA PHE A 164 5.70 14.01 0.49
C PHE A 164 5.19 14.81 -0.71
N GLU A 165 5.42 16.11 -0.72
CA GLU A 165 5.14 16.97 -1.87
C GLU A 165 5.80 16.38 -3.13
N GLY A 166 5.03 16.30 -4.23
CA GLY A 166 5.48 15.69 -5.49
C GLY A 166 5.51 14.15 -5.52
N ARG A 167 5.13 13.48 -4.40
CA ARG A 167 5.00 12.03 -4.29
C ARG A 167 3.57 11.56 -4.03
N ILE A 168 2.62 12.46 -3.88
CA ILE A 168 1.20 12.15 -3.76
C ILE A 168 0.62 12.13 -5.18
N TYR A 169 0.30 10.93 -5.67
CA TYR A 169 -0.17 10.73 -7.03
C TYR A 169 -1.69 10.56 -7.10
N HIS A 170 -2.31 10.25 -5.97
CA HIS A 170 -3.75 10.10 -5.85
C HIS A 170 -4.19 10.45 -4.42
N ALA A 171 -5.48 10.70 -4.23
CA ALA A 171 -6.06 10.94 -2.91
C ALA A 171 -7.43 10.27 -2.77
N HIS A 172 -7.64 9.61 -1.66
CA HIS A 172 -8.95 9.24 -1.16
C HIS A 172 -9.39 10.29 -0.15
N MET A 173 -10.40 11.07 -0.49
CA MET A 173 -10.93 12.11 0.39
C MET A 173 -11.98 11.51 1.31
N LYS A 174 -11.52 10.81 2.34
CA LYS A 174 -12.32 10.10 3.32
C LYS A 174 -12.04 10.68 4.71
N ASP A 175 -13.05 10.74 5.54
CA ASP A 175 -12.95 11.23 6.91
C ASP A 175 -12.79 10.09 7.92
N ALA A 176 -12.33 10.43 9.13
CA ALA A 176 -12.30 9.55 10.26
C ALA A 176 -12.85 10.28 11.47
N TRP A 177 -13.85 9.70 12.08
CA TRP A 177 -14.42 10.24 13.29
C TRP A 177 -13.80 9.60 14.53
N TRP A 178 -13.33 10.41 15.43
CA TRP A 178 -12.95 10.03 16.78
C TRP A 178 -14.12 10.30 17.69
N GLY A 179 -14.97 9.31 17.90
CA GLY A 179 -16.06 9.41 18.85
C GLY A 179 -15.54 9.73 20.26
N HIS A 180 -16.37 10.42 21.03
CA HIS A 180 -16.17 10.49 22.47
C HIS A 180 -16.40 9.10 23.03
N GLY A 181 -15.39 8.22 22.86
CA GLY A 181 -15.47 6.88 23.44
C GLY A 181 -15.78 7.01 24.94
N ASN A 182 -16.64 6.16 25.42
CA ASN A 182 -16.92 6.02 26.85
C ASN A 182 -15.69 5.49 27.63
N GLY A 183 -14.59 5.25 26.93
CA GLY A 183 -13.35 4.68 27.48
C GLY A 183 -13.31 3.16 27.49
N ASP A 184 -14.34 2.49 26.95
CA ASP A 184 -14.41 1.02 26.96
C ASP A 184 -13.51 0.38 25.91
N VAL A 185 -13.24 1.08 24.81
CA VAL A 185 -12.43 0.59 23.69
C VAL A 185 -11.30 1.54 23.33
N GLY A 186 -10.20 0.97 22.87
CA GLY A 186 -9.04 1.72 22.36
C GLY A 186 -8.89 1.57 20.85
N VAL A 187 -7.79 2.11 20.31
CA VAL A 187 -7.50 2.12 18.87
C VAL A 187 -7.47 0.72 18.21
N PHE A 188 -7.27 -0.33 18.98
CA PHE A 188 -7.22 -1.72 18.52
C PHE A 188 -8.54 -2.48 18.71
N GLY A 189 -9.56 -1.86 19.26
CA GLY A 189 -10.86 -2.48 19.54
C GLY A 189 -12.03 -1.66 19.00
N GLY A 190 -13.25 -2.18 19.23
CA GLY A 190 -14.47 -1.44 18.89
C GLY A 190 -14.72 -1.21 17.40
N HIS A 191 -14.20 -2.08 16.54
CA HIS A 191 -14.35 -1.96 15.09
C HIS A 191 -15.73 -2.37 14.56
N THR A 192 -16.72 -2.48 15.42
CA THR A 192 -18.08 -2.87 15.04
C THR A 192 -18.88 -1.73 14.43
N ASP A 193 -18.44 -0.49 14.63
CA ASP A 193 -19.17 0.71 14.24
C ASP A 193 -18.37 1.54 13.21
N PHE A 194 -17.82 0.86 12.21
CA PHE A 194 -17.24 1.55 11.07
C PHE A 194 -18.33 2.22 10.24
N GLY A 195 -18.44 3.52 10.33
CA GLY A 195 -19.21 4.31 9.40
C GLY A 195 -20.55 4.83 9.90
N ASP A 196 -20.76 4.92 11.20
CA ASP A 196 -21.82 5.75 11.76
C ASP A 196 -21.37 7.18 11.99
#